data_3247d11b352ad146c6fd6f013c92c633
#
_entry.id   3247d11b352ad146c6fd6f013c92c633
#
_cell.length_a   1.000
_cell.length_b   1.000
_cell.length_c   1.000
_cell.angle_alpha   90.00
_cell.angle_beta   90.00
_cell.angle_gamma   90.00
#
_symmetry.space_group_name_H-M   'P 1'
#
loop_
_entity.id
_entity.type
_entity.pdbx_description
1 polymer ?
#
loop_
_entity_poly.entity_id
_entity_poly.type
_entity_poly.pdbx_seq_one_letter_code
_entity_poly.pdbx_strand_id
1 'polypeptide(L)'
;MKRKLISLLCLLLLCFASAAAAQNLEKLGSTTSGDLYIDKDNIQPLTHDGKLFLLVQAELHYNEETLPKLQSLRPELRTAVEVTQIYMYNNDGTQYALLKSLYIDKDDQVVYSVDGTPELKPVQSRLQMLLYEKALAQLEEQKRIADMLKRKY
;
A
#
# COMPACT_ATOMS: atom_id res chain seq x y z
N MET A 1 -10.47 15.12 17.23
CA MET A 1 -10.40 13.74 16.75
C MET A 1 -9.61 13.58 15.44
N LYS A 2 -9.96 14.30 14.36
CA LYS A 2 -9.23 14.23 13.07
C LYS A 2 -7.72 14.51 13.18
N ARG A 3 -7.29 15.47 14.01
CA ARG A 3 -5.87 15.82 14.20
C ARG A 3 -5.03 14.69 14.84
N LYS A 4 -5.59 13.93 15.80
CA LYS A 4 -4.90 12.81 16.45
C LYS A 4 -4.77 11.60 15.53
N LEU A 5 -5.78 11.34 14.68
CA LEU A 5 -5.72 10.31 13.66
C LEU A 5 -4.64 10.63 12.62
N ILE A 6 -4.58 11.87 12.17
CA ILE A 6 -3.57 12.35 11.21
C ILE A 6 -2.16 12.22 11.80
N SER A 7 -1.97 12.59 13.08
CA SER A 7 -0.66 12.48 13.75
C SER A 7 -0.21 11.04 13.93
N LEU A 8 -1.11 10.13 14.35
CA LEU A 8 -0.81 8.70 14.46
C LEU A 8 -0.54 8.07 13.09
N LEU A 9 -1.32 8.47 12.09
CA LEU A 9 -1.16 8.02 10.72
C LEU A 9 0.17 8.50 10.10
N CYS A 10 0.58 9.74 10.36
CA CYS A 10 1.88 10.26 9.92
C CYS A 10 3.04 9.50 10.56
N LEU A 11 2.94 9.14 11.84
CA LEU A 11 3.98 8.37 12.54
C LEU A 11 4.11 6.95 11.96
N LEU A 12 2.97 6.29 11.66
CA LEU A 12 2.94 4.98 11.03
C LEU A 12 3.46 5.01 9.59
N LEU A 13 3.13 6.07 8.83
CA LEU A 13 3.61 6.24 7.44
C LEU A 13 5.12 6.44 7.36
N LEU A 14 5.76 6.99 8.39
CA LEU A 14 7.22 7.09 8.47
C LEU A 14 7.89 5.72 8.60
N CYS A 15 7.21 4.73 9.19
CA CYS A 15 7.73 3.37 9.29
C CYS A 15 7.73 2.62 7.94
N PHE A 16 6.86 3.01 6.99
CA PHE A 16 6.85 2.45 5.64
C PHE A 16 7.89 3.09 4.70
N ALA A 17 8.42 4.26 5.05
CA ALA A 17 9.34 5.02 4.19
C ALA A 17 10.78 4.51 4.23
N SER A 18 11.09 3.50 5.02
CA SER A 18 12.43 2.96 5.14
C SER A 18 12.48 1.53 4.65
N ALA A 19 12.81 1.31 3.40
CA ALA A 19 13.74 0.24 3.05
C ALA A 19 13.71 -0.09 1.56
N ALA A 20 14.78 0.13 0.90
CA ALA A 20 15.31 -0.75 -0.13
C ALA A 20 15.71 -2.13 0.46
N ALA A 21 14.86 -2.73 1.29
CA ALA A 21 14.97 -4.12 1.66
C ALA A 21 14.33 -4.93 0.53
N ALA A 22 14.87 -6.10 0.21
CA ALA A 22 14.30 -7.00 -0.78
C ALA A 22 12.78 -7.13 -0.54
N GLN A 23 12.00 -6.48 -1.38
CA GLN A 23 10.54 -6.44 -1.25
C GLN A 23 9.98 -7.82 -1.59
N ASN A 24 9.05 -8.30 -0.77
CA ASN A 24 8.35 -9.56 -1.01
C ASN A 24 7.07 -9.30 -1.81
N LEU A 25 7.25 -8.90 -3.08
CA LEU A 25 6.18 -8.53 -3.98
C LEU A 25 5.49 -9.75 -4.58
N GLU A 26 4.17 -9.76 -4.55
CA GLU A 26 3.34 -10.73 -5.29
C GLU A 26 2.48 -9.99 -6.31
N LYS A 27 2.56 -10.38 -7.58
CA LYS A 27 1.72 -9.81 -8.63
C LYS A 27 0.26 -10.18 -8.41
N LEU A 28 -0.61 -9.16 -8.36
CA LEU A 28 -2.06 -9.33 -8.24
C LEU A 28 -2.75 -9.37 -9.60
N GLY A 29 -2.24 -8.62 -10.55
CA GLY A 29 -2.84 -8.52 -11.88
C GLY A 29 -2.28 -7.35 -12.67
N SER A 30 -2.86 -7.18 -13.86
CA SER A 30 -2.50 -6.09 -14.78
C SER A 30 -3.67 -5.13 -14.92
N THR A 31 -3.34 -3.85 -15.00
CA THR A 31 -4.26 -2.75 -15.33
C THR A 31 -3.92 -2.20 -16.70
N THR A 32 -4.71 -1.25 -17.20
CA THR A 32 -4.36 -0.50 -18.41
C THR A 32 -3.09 0.34 -18.25
N SER A 33 -2.69 0.64 -17.00
CA SER A 33 -1.52 1.49 -16.72
C SER A 33 -0.26 0.69 -16.38
N GLY A 34 -0.38 -0.57 -16.01
CA GLY A 34 0.76 -1.41 -15.63
C GLY A 34 0.38 -2.59 -14.76
N ASP A 35 1.35 -3.20 -14.13
CA ASP A 35 1.21 -4.36 -13.28
C ASP A 35 1.13 -3.96 -11.81
N LEU A 36 0.13 -4.49 -11.10
CA LEU A 36 -0.11 -4.24 -9.69
C LEU A 36 0.45 -5.40 -8.85
N TYR A 37 1.20 -5.04 -7.82
CA TYR A 37 1.81 -5.95 -6.85
C TYR A 37 1.36 -5.59 -5.43
N ILE A 38 1.26 -6.59 -4.55
CA ILE A 38 1.16 -6.38 -3.11
C ILE A 38 2.53 -6.61 -2.47
N ASP A 39 2.90 -5.74 -1.54
CA ASP A 39 4.07 -5.95 -0.68
C ASP A 39 3.63 -6.73 0.58
N LYS A 40 4.00 -8.03 0.63
CA LYS A 40 3.58 -8.94 1.70
C LYS A 40 4.25 -8.66 3.04
N ASP A 41 5.36 -7.93 3.05
CA ASP A 41 6.07 -7.57 4.27
C ASP A 41 5.53 -6.28 4.90
N ASN A 42 4.76 -5.50 4.15
CA ASN A 42 4.18 -4.22 4.57
C ASN A 42 2.65 -4.26 4.68
N ILE A 43 2.16 -5.22 5.48
CA ILE A 43 0.74 -5.36 5.83
C ILE A 43 0.63 -5.24 7.36
N GLN A 44 -0.19 -4.29 7.84
CA GLN A 44 -0.28 -4.01 9.27
C GLN A 44 -1.73 -3.80 9.71
N PRO A 45 -2.18 -4.48 10.79
CA PRO A 45 -3.43 -4.13 11.44
C PRO A 45 -3.25 -2.82 12.23
N LEU A 46 -4.24 -1.95 12.16
CA LEU A 46 -4.32 -0.69 12.91
C LEU A 46 -5.63 -0.63 13.67
N THR A 47 -5.57 -0.44 14.99
CA THR A 47 -6.76 -0.17 15.80
C THR A 47 -6.82 1.32 16.15
N HIS A 48 -7.92 1.97 15.79
CA HIS A 48 -8.18 3.36 16.11
C HIS A 48 -9.64 3.56 16.51
N ASP A 49 -9.87 4.23 17.65
CA ASP A 49 -11.21 4.45 18.23
C ASP A 49 -12.04 3.14 18.33
N GLY A 50 -11.41 2.03 18.73
CA GLY A 50 -12.05 0.72 18.87
C GLY A 50 -12.39 0.03 17.54
N LYS A 51 -12.02 0.62 16.42
CA LYS A 51 -12.21 0.04 15.08
C LYS A 51 -10.89 -0.52 14.54
N LEU A 52 -10.98 -1.68 13.92
CA LEU A 52 -9.86 -2.30 13.24
C LEU A 52 -9.80 -1.86 11.78
N PHE A 53 -8.61 -1.50 11.34
CA PHE A 53 -8.27 -1.21 9.96
C PHE A 53 -7.10 -2.08 9.51
N LEU A 54 -6.94 -2.24 8.22
CA LEU A 54 -5.81 -2.92 7.62
C LEU A 54 -5.05 -1.95 6.73
N LEU A 55 -3.77 -1.71 7.04
CA LEU A 55 -2.86 -0.95 6.18
C LEU A 55 -2.16 -1.91 5.23
N VAL A 56 -2.17 -1.58 3.95
CA VAL A 56 -1.62 -2.41 2.88
C VAL A 56 -0.78 -1.54 1.94
N GLN A 57 0.44 -1.97 1.68
CA GLN A 57 1.28 -1.37 0.66
C GLN A 57 1.13 -2.14 -0.66
N ALA A 58 0.93 -1.41 -1.73
CA ALA A 58 0.88 -1.94 -3.09
C ALA A 58 1.77 -1.12 -4.01
N GLU A 59 2.26 -1.75 -5.08
CA GLU A 59 3.09 -1.11 -6.08
C GLU A 59 2.48 -1.28 -7.47
N LEU A 60 2.44 -0.20 -8.22
CA LEU A 60 2.07 -0.21 -9.63
C LEU A 60 3.31 0.09 -10.47
N HIS A 61 3.76 -0.91 -11.20
CA HIS A 61 4.85 -0.77 -12.17
C HIS A 61 4.25 -0.38 -13.51
N TYR A 62 4.53 0.83 -13.97
CA TYR A 62 3.93 1.38 -15.17
C TYR A 62 4.42 0.66 -16.44
N ASN A 63 3.51 0.43 -17.39
CA ASN A 63 3.86 -0.11 -18.69
C ASN A 63 4.45 0.97 -19.62
N GLU A 64 5.08 0.53 -20.71
CA GLU A 64 5.75 1.40 -21.68
C GLU A 64 4.82 2.43 -22.33
N GLU A 65 3.53 2.12 -22.45
CA GLU A 65 2.52 3.02 -23.02
C GLU A 65 2.14 4.15 -22.06
N THR A 66 2.08 3.85 -20.75
CA THR A 66 1.67 4.81 -19.71
C THR A 66 2.81 5.69 -19.23
N LEU A 67 4.05 5.17 -19.19
CA LEU A 67 5.22 5.89 -18.70
C LEU A 67 5.41 7.28 -19.32
N PRO A 68 5.40 7.46 -20.65
CA PRO A 68 5.59 8.80 -21.25
C PRO A 68 4.50 9.78 -20.84
N LYS A 69 3.26 9.30 -20.68
CA LYS A 69 2.12 10.11 -20.26
C LYS A 69 2.30 10.57 -18.82
N LEU A 70 2.66 9.63 -17.90
CA LEU A 70 2.94 9.93 -16.51
C LEU A 70 4.07 10.96 -16.37
N GLN A 71 5.20 10.72 -17.03
CA GLN A 71 6.41 11.54 -16.98
C GLN A 71 6.22 12.95 -17.54
N SER A 72 5.21 13.15 -18.40
CA SER A 72 4.86 14.45 -18.95
C SER A 72 3.92 15.28 -18.07
N LEU A 73 3.29 14.68 -17.03
CA LEU A 73 2.32 15.37 -16.20
C LEU A 73 2.95 16.47 -15.33
N ARG A 74 4.14 16.21 -14.83
CA ARG A 74 4.88 17.12 -13.93
C ARG A 74 6.40 16.96 -14.11
N PRO A 75 7.19 18.01 -13.90
CA PRO A 75 8.65 17.89 -13.96
C PRO A 75 9.22 16.87 -12.97
N GLU A 76 8.62 16.75 -11.79
CA GLU A 76 9.06 15.84 -10.72
C GLU A 76 8.88 14.37 -11.10
N LEU A 77 7.96 14.06 -12.01
CA LEU A 77 7.67 12.69 -12.45
C LEU A 77 8.52 12.23 -13.65
N ARG A 78 9.44 13.03 -14.16
CA ARG A 78 10.21 12.73 -15.36
C ARG A 78 10.95 11.40 -15.32
N THR A 79 11.40 10.99 -14.16
CA THR A 79 12.18 9.76 -13.96
C THR A 79 11.39 8.67 -13.26
N ALA A 80 10.15 8.94 -12.87
CA ALA A 80 9.30 7.95 -12.21
C ALA A 80 9.01 6.76 -13.14
N VAL A 81 9.11 5.55 -12.60
CA VAL A 81 8.82 4.29 -13.31
C VAL A 81 7.74 3.47 -12.61
N GLU A 82 7.52 3.73 -11.34
CA GLU A 82 6.53 3.04 -10.51
C GLU A 82 5.96 3.96 -9.43
N VAL A 83 4.88 3.52 -8.80
CA VAL A 83 4.31 4.18 -7.63
C VAL A 83 4.00 3.17 -6.55
N THR A 84 4.50 3.45 -5.34
CA THR A 84 4.09 2.75 -4.12
C THR A 84 2.90 3.47 -3.52
N GLN A 85 1.83 2.74 -3.23
CA GLN A 85 0.59 3.26 -2.69
C GLN A 85 0.26 2.60 -1.35
N ILE A 86 -0.10 3.42 -0.36
CA ILE A 86 -0.49 2.95 0.97
C ILE A 86 -2.00 3.09 1.11
N TYR A 87 -2.67 1.95 1.25
CA TYR A 87 -4.11 1.84 1.41
C TYR A 87 -4.48 1.54 2.86
N MET A 88 -5.59 2.08 3.29
CA MET A 88 -6.25 1.70 4.54
C MET A 88 -7.62 1.12 4.20
N TYR A 89 -7.85 -0.12 4.61
CA TYR A 89 -9.15 -0.78 4.49
C TYR A 89 -9.85 -0.83 5.83
N ASN A 90 -11.19 -0.74 5.83
CA ASN A 90 -11.98 -1.08 7.00
C ASN A 90 -11.95 -2.60 7.25
N ASN A 91 -12.44 -3.03 8.40
CA ASN A 91 -12.31 -4.41 8.88
C ASN A 91 -12.91 -5.48 7.93
N ASP A 92 -13.96 -5.15 7.20
CA ASP A 92 -14.63 -6.09 6.28
C ASP A 92 -14.21 -5.93 4.80
N GLY A 93 -13.29 -5.00 4.52
CA GLY A 93 -12.77 -4.75 3.17
C GLY A 93 -13.76 -4.10 2.21
N THR A 94 -14.89 -3.58 2.70
CA THR A 94 -15.91 -2.93 1.85
C THR A 94 -15.59 -1.49 1.51
N GLN A 95 -14.72 -0.87 2.31
CA GLN A 95 -14.29 0.52 2.15
C GLN A 95 -12.77 0.64 2.26
N TYR A 96 -12.21 1.62 1.56
CA TYR A 96 -10.79 1.92 1.59
C TYR A 96 -10.53 3.43 1.55
N ALA A 97 -9.33 3.81 1.95
CA ALA A 97 -8.75 5.12 1.69
C ALA A 97 -7.34 4.96 1.13
N LEU A 98 -6.96 5.77 0.15
CA LEU A 98 -5.58 5.91 -0.30
C LEU A 98 -4.92 6.99 0.56
N LEU A 99 -3.95 6.60 1.37
CA LEU A 99 -3.32 7.50 2.33
C LEU A 99 -2.10 8.21 1.77
N LYS A 100 -1.36 7.54 0.87
CA LYS A 100 -0.14 8.08 0.29
C LYS A 100 0.21 7.43 -1.03
N SER A 101 0.80 8.19 -1.93
CA SER A 101 1.43 7.70 -3.16
C SER A 101 2.86 8.23 -3.23
N LEU A 102 3.82 7.32 -3.40
CA LEU A 102 5.25 7.60 -3.54
C LEU A 102 5.68 7.19 -4.94
N TYR A 103 6.04 8.16 -5.76
CA TYR A 103 6.55 7.90 -7.11
C TYR A 103 8.06 7.68 -7.05
N ILE A 104 8.50 6.59 -7.66
CA ILE A 104 9.84 6.04 -7.50
C ILE A 104 10.48 5.93 -8.87
N ASP A 105 11.78 6.26 -8.94
CA ASP A 105 12.58 6.12 -10.15
C ASP A 105 13.27 4.75 -10.23
N LYS A 106 14.00 4.52 -11.32
CA LYS A 106 14.75 3.28 -11.56
C LYS A 106 15.86 2.97 -10.55
N ASP A 107 16.26 3.96 -9.74
CA ASP A 107 17.30 3.85 -8.71
C ASP A 107 16.70 3.77 -7.30
N ASP A 108 15.42 3.38 -7.20
CA ASP A 108 14.63 3.24 -5.97
C ASP A 108 14.52 4.55 -5.15
N GLN A 109 14.63 5.71 -5.82
CA GLN A 109 14.49 6.99 -5.14
C GLN A 109 13.08 7.56 -5.28
N VAL A 110 12.53 8.04 -4.16
CA VAL A 110 11.25 8.76 -4.19
C VAL A 110 11.47 10.13 -4.84
N VAL A 111 10.91 10.33 -6.02
CA VAL A 111 11.02 11.57 -6.80
C VAL A 111 9.84 12.51 -6.59
N TYR A 112 8.71 11.97 -6.16
CA TYR A 112 7.50 12.74 -5.87
C TYR A 112 6.60 12.01 -4.89
N SER A 113 5.91 12.73 -4.02
CA SER A 113 4.93 12.14 -3.10
C SER A 113 3.64 12.95 -3.07
N VAL A 114 2.52 12.24 -2.90
CA VAL A 114 1.19 12.82 -2.74
C VAL A 114 0.55 12.23 -1.50
N ASP A 115 0.15 13.09 -0.58
CA ASP A 115 -0.64 12.68 0.58
C ASP A 115 -2.11 12.59 0.20
N GLY A 116 -2.73 11.47 0.56
CA GLY A 116 -4.17 11.27 0.44
C GLY A 116 -4.93 11.71 1.69
N THR A 117 -6.17 11.26 1.80
CA THR A 117 -7.02 11.54 2.96
C THR A 117 -7.50 10.23 3.57
N PRO A 118 -7.68 10.17 4.91
CA PRO A 118 -8.22 8.99 5.59
C PRO A 118 -9.74 8.82 5.41
N GLU A 119 -10.34 9.50 4.44
CA GLU A 119 -11.75 9.39 4.11
C GLU A 119 -12.03 8.08 3.39
N LEU A 120 -12.82 7.21 4.01
CA LEU A 120 -13.18 5.92 3.45
C LEU A 120 -14.16 6.07 2.29
N LYS A 121 -13.88 5.37 1.20
CA LYS A 121 -14.70 5.26 0.00
C LYS A 121 -15.06 3.80 -0.26
N PRO A 122 -16.20 3.50 -0.87
CA PRO A 122 -16.55 2.14 -1.24
C PRO A 122 -15.51 1.50 -2.17
N VAL A 123 -15.18 0.23 -1.93
CA VAL A 123 -14.39 -0.58 -2.86
C VAL A 123 -15.24 -0.84 -4.10
N GLN A 124 -14.73 -0.48 -5.27
CA GLN A 124 -15.46 -0.58 -6.55
C GLN A 124 -14.77 -1.47 -7.57
N SER A 125 -13.46 -1.70 -7.44
CA SER A 125 -12.71 -2.51 -8.38
C SER A 125 -12.39 -3.88 -7.82
N ARG A 126 -12.34 -4.89 -8.72
CA ARG A 126 -11.92 -6.24 -8.34
C ARG A 126 -10.47 -6.27 -7.83
N LEU A 127 -9.58 -5.45 -8.37
CA LEU A 127 -8.19 -5.40 -7.91
C LEU A 127 -8.06 -4.82 -6.51
N GLN A 128 -8.87 -3.81 -6.15
CA GLN A 128 -8.92 -3.30 -4.78
C GLN A 128 -9.43 -4.36 -3.79
N MET A 129 -10.45 -5.13 -4.19
CA MET A 129 -10.97 -6.24 -3.40
C MET A 129 -9.91 -7.34 -3.24
N LEU A 130 -9.24 -7.71 -4.33
CA LEU A 130 -8.19 -8.72 -4.31
C LEU A 130 -7.00 -8.31 -3.45
N LEU A 131 -6.64 -7.02 -3.46
CA LEU A 131 -5.58 -6.47 -2.60
C LEU A 131 -5.92 -6.69 -1.11
N TYR A 132 -7.16 -6.40 -0.70
CA TYR A 132 -7.61 -6.67 0.67
C TYR A 132 -7.61 -8.16 1.01
N GLU A 133 -8.17 -9.01 0.14
CA GLU A 133 -8.25 -10.46 0.36
C GLU A 133 -6.85 -11.08 0.52
N LYS A 134 -5.90 -10.69 -0.32
CA LYS A 134 -4.50 -11.15 -0.23
C LYS A 134 -3.80 -10.64 1.02
N ALA A 135 -4.02 -9.38 1.39
CA ALA A 135 -3.46 -8.83 2.62
C ALA A 135 -3.99 -9.55 3.86
N LEU A 136 -5.30 -9.84 3.91
CA LEU A 136 -5.91 -10.57 5.01
C LEU A 136 -5.34 -11.99 5.12
N ALA A 137 -5.25 -12.72 4.00
CA ALA A 137 -4.70 -14.06 3.96
C ALA A 137 -3.24 -14.11 4.43
N GLN A 138 -2.42 -13.12 4.05
CA GLN A 138 -1.04 -13.00 4.48
C GLN A 138 -0.93 -12.75 6.00
N LEU A 139 -1.79 -11.90 6.54
CA LEU A 139 -1.83 -11.61 7.97
C LEU A 139 -2.23 -12.84 8.80
N GLU A 140 -3.22 -13.61 8.33
CA GLU A 140 -3.64 -14.87 8.96
C GLU A 140 -2.52 -15.92 8.96
N GLU A 141 -1.79 -16.04 7.86
CA GLU A 141 -0.64 -16.94 7.77
C GLU A 141 0.50 -16.54 8.72
N GLN A 142 0.83 -15.25 8.80
CA GLN A 142 1.81 -14.74 9.74
C GLN A 142 1.42 -15.05 11.19
N LYS A 143 0.15 -14.88 11.53
CA LYS A 143 -0.39 -15.21 12.85
C LYS A 143 -0.28 -16.72 13.14
N ARG A 144 -0.61 -17.57 12.19
CA ARG A 144 -0.49 -19.02 12.31
C ARG A 144 0.95 -19.46 12.58
N ILE A 145 1.92 -18.89 11.84
CA ILE A 145 3.35 -19.16 12.02
C ILE A 145 3.81 -18.73 13.42
N ALA A 146 3.43 -17.53 13.86
CA ALA A 146 3.77 -17.03 15.20
C ALA A 146 3.22 -17.92 16.32
N ASP A 147 1.98 -18.42 16.18
CA ASP A 147 1.36 -19.32 17.15
C ASP A 147 2.03 -20.71 17.20
N MET A 148 2.47 -21.22 16.04
CA MET A 148 3.23 -22.48 16.00
C MET A 148 4.59 -22.35 16.69
N LEU A 149 5.29 -21.23 16.51
CA LEU A 149 6.58 -20.97 17.16
C LEU A 149 6.43 -20.86 18.69
N LYS A 150 5.39 -20.21 19.18
CA LYS A 150 5.10 -20.11 20.63
C LYS A 150 4.84 -21.47 21.31
N ARG A 151 4.32 -22.46 20.55
CA ARG A 151 4.04 -23.81 21.09
C ARG A 151 5.29 -24.71 21.17
N LYS A 152 6.38 -24.31 20.53
CA LYS A 152 7.65 -25.09 20.53
C LYS A 152 8.60 -24.70 21.67
N TYR A 153 8.29 -23.65 22.40
CA TYR A 153 9.05 -23.15 23.56
C TYR A 153 8.12 -22.99 24.77
#